data_bbf4db00d2098ab9bd6508d69099f701
#
_entry.id   bbf4db00d2098ab9bd6508d69099f701
#
_cell.length_a   1.000
_cell.length_b   1.000
_cell.length_c   1.000
_cell.angle_alpha   90.00
_cell.angle_beta   90.00
_cell.angle_gamma   90.00
#
_symmetry.space_group_name_H-M   'P 1'
#
loop_
_entity.id
_entity.type
_entity.pdbx_description
1 polymer ?
#
loop_
_entity_poly.entity_id
_entity_poly.type
_entity_poly.pdbx_seq_one_letter_code
_entity_poly.pdbx_strand_id
1 'polypeptide(L)'
;VDLVLNNNFDGIDLDYEGFAFVDGNTTWTKTAPRWVALVKELSVALRSHNKLLSISTPYVYDPKEKQKGYFVYAWADVASSIDRLRIMTYDYSVAKPGPIGPISWTEKTLKYAVSIMSPSKVFIGLPGYGRDWITSVQGKCPVNAPPGLKGGAKAATFKTSYADTKAA
;
A
#
# COMPACT_ATOMS: atom_id res chain seq x y z
N VAL A 1 -12.20 19.22 5.79
CA VAL A 1 -13.04 19.80 4.74
C VAL A 1 -12.49 21.15 4.32
N ASP A 2 -12.17 22.04 5.27
CA ASP A 2 -11.69 23.41 5.00
C ASP A 2 -10.47 23.47 4.10
N LEU A 3 -9.53 22.53 4.26
CA LEU A 3 -8.37 22.39 3.35
C LEU A 3 -8.79 22.23 1.89
N VAL A 4 -9.82 21.40 1.64
CA VAL A 4 -10.33 21.13 0.29
C VAL A 4 -11.03 22.35 -0.27
N LEU A 5 -11.85 23.00 0.52
CA LEU A 5 -12.64 24.16 0.10
C LEU A 5 -11.77 25.40 -0.12
N ASN A 6 -10.89 25.71 0.82
CA ASN A 6 -10.03 26.91 0.78
C ASN A 6 -9.02 26.87 -0.36
N ASN A 7 -8.63 25.67 -0.83
CA ASN A 7 -7.69 25.50 -1.95
C ASN A 7 -8.39 25.09 -3.25
N ASN A 8 -9.71 25.07 -3.27
CA ASN A 8 -10.51 24.69 -4.44
C ASN A 8 -10.11 23.31 -5.03
N PHE A 9 -9.77 22.34 -4.16
CA PHE A 9 -9.48 20.97 -4.60
C PHE A 9 -10.77 20.23 -4.95
N ASP A 10 -10.68 19.21 -5.81
CA ASP A 10 -11.81 18.37 -6.19
C ASP A 10 -12.22 17.41 -5.07
N GLY A 11 -11.32 17.13 -4.13
CA GLY A 11 -11.52 16.22 -3.02
C GLY A 11 -10.25 15.98 -2.24
N ILE A 12 -10.23 14.90 -1.46
CA ILE A 12 -9.06 14.49 -0.68
C ILE A 12 -8.82 12.98 -0.83
N ASP A 13 -7.56 12.58 -0.79
CA ASP A 13 -7.15 11.19 -0.67
C ASP A 13 -6.60 10.93 0.73
N LEU A 14 -7.07 9.90 1.40
CA LEU A 14 -6.58 9.49 2.71
C LEU A 14 -5.54 8.38 2.53
N ASP A 15 -4.29 8.72 2.76
CA ASP A 15 -3.16 7.78 2.74
C ASP A 15 -2.63 7.56 4.17
N TYR A 16 -3.45 6.91 5.00
CA TYR A 16 -3.15 6.64 6.41
C TYR A 16 -2.54 5.27 6.58
N GLU A 17 -1.25 5.20 6.83
CA GLU A 17 -0.49 3.95 6.87
C GLU A 17 -0.06 3.54 8.29
N GLY A 18 0.10 4.50 9.20
CA GLY A 18 0.66 4.25 10.53
C GLY A 18 -0.04 3.14 11.28
N PHE A 19 -1.35 3.13 11.35
CA PHE A 19 -2.13 2.12 12.06
C PHE A 19 -2.03 0.71 11.42
N ALA A 20 -1.69 0.63 10.15
CA ALA A 20 -1.56 -0.65 9.45
C ALA A 20 -0.15 -1.24 9.57
N PHE A 21 0.88 -0.41 9.45
CA PHE A 21 2.26 -0.84 9.40
C PHE A 21 3.00 -0.74 10.73
N VAL A 22 2.76 0.34 11.48
CA VAL A 22 3.50 0.62 12.72
C VAL A 22 2.83 -0.04 13.92
N ASP A 23 1.52 0.12 14.07
CA ASP A 23 0.78 -0.39 15.24
C ASP A 23 0.57 -1.91 15.22
N GLY A 24 0.70 -2.53 14.05
CA GLY A 24 0.57 -3.97 13.87
C GLY A 24 -0.88 -4.51 13.97
N ASN A 25 -1.04 -5.77 13.60
CA ASN A 25 -2.36 -6.39 13.43
C ASN A 25 -3.13 -6.65 14.73
N THR A 26 -2.46 -6.62 15.88
CA THR A 26 -3.09 -6.81 17.20
C THR A 26 -4.02 -5.66 17.58
N THR A 27 -3.84 -4.48 16.97
CA THR A 27 -4.67 -3.30 17.22
C THR A 27 -5.88 -3.20 16.30
N TRP A 28 -5.90 -3.95 15.19
CA TRP A 28 -6.85 -3.76 14.10
C TRP A 28 -8.32 -3.94 14.48
N THR A 29 -8.63 -4.83 15.42
CA THR A 29 -9.99 -5.00 15.92
C THR A 29 -10.56 -3.73 16.58
N LYS A 30 -9.69 -2.90 17.16
CA LYS A 30 -10.07 -1.62 17.76
C LYS A 30 -9.98 -0.47 16.76
N THR A 31 -9.02 -0.55 15.83
CA THR A 31 -8.73 0.54 14.87
C THR A 31 -9.68 0.53 13.69
N ALA A 32 -10.06 -0.63 13.16
CA ALA A 32 -10.94 -0.71 11.99
C ALA A 32 -12.30 -0.02 12.18
N PRO A 33 -13.03 -0.18 13.31
CA PRO A 33 -14.28 0.57 13.50
C PRO A 33 -14.09 2.09 13.54
N ARG A 34 -12.97 2.57 14.08
CA ARG A 34 -12.65 4.01 14.13
C ARG A 34 -12.30 4.54 12.74
N TRP A 35 -11.55 3.78 11.96
CA TRP A 35 -11.27 4.08 10.56
C TRP A 35 -12.56 4.18 9.75
N VAL A 36 -13.46 3.21 9.88
CA VAL A 36 -14.77 3.22 9.21
C VAL A 36 -15.59 4.44 9.59
N ALA A 37 -15.62 4.79 10.88
CA ALA A 37 -16.32 5.99 11.36
C ALA A 37 -15.75 7.27 10.75
N LEU A 38 -14.43 7.44 10.76
CA LEU A 38 -13.74 8.58 10.14
C LEU A 38 -14.09 8.72 8.65
N VAL A 39 -13.99 7.62 7.90
CA VAL A 39 -14.27 7.63 6.45
C VAL A 39 -15.73 8.00 6.17
N LYS A 40 -16.67 7.45 6.94
CA LYS A 40 -18.11 7.76 6.79
C LYS A 40 -18.42 9.22 7.13
N GLU A 41 -17.91 9.72 8.23
CA GLU A 41 -18.11 11.11 8.66
C GLU A 41 -17.52 12.09 7.64
N LEU A 42 -16.28 11.87 7.21
CA LEU A 42 -15.63 12.71 6.21
C LEU A 42 -16.36 12.66 4.85
N SER A 43 -16.84 11.48 4.46
CA SER A 43 -17.63 11.31 3.24
C SER A 43 -18.89 12.20 3.25
N VAL A 44 -19.64 12.20 4.35
CA VAL A 44 -20.85 13.04 4.47
C VAL A 44 -20.47 14.53 4.36
N ALA A 45 -19.44 14.94 5.06
CA ALA A 45 -18.99 16.33 5.07
C ALA A 45 -18.46 16.81 3.71
N LEU A 46 -17.75 15.96 2.96
CA LEU A 46 -17.25 16.30 1.62
C LEU A 46 -18.39 16.33 0.59
N ARG A 47 -19.29 15.35 0.63
CA ARG A 47 -20.42 15.26 -0.30
C ARG A 47 -21.39 16.44 -0.19
N SER A 48 -21.56 17.03 0.99
CA SER A 48 -22.37 18.23 1.16
C SER A 48 -21.83 19.45 0.37
N HIS A 49 -20.55 19.37 -0.06
CA HIS A 49 -19.89 20.37 -0.88
C HIS A 49 -19.55 19.86 -2.29
N ASN A 50 -20.12 18.72 -2.72
CA ASN A 50 -19.83 18.07 -4.01
C ASN A 50 -18.33 17.73 -4.18
N LYS A 51 -17.64 17.36 -3.08
CA LYS A 51 -16.23 17.01 -3.10
C LYS A 51 -16.04 15.50 -2.96
N LEU A 52 -14.96 14.99 -3.58
CA LEU A 52 -14.66 13.57 -3.65
C LEU A 52 -13.86 13.10 -2.43
N LEU A 53 -14.09 11.85 -2.04
CA LEU A 53 -13.27 11.14 -1.06
C LEU A 53 -12.59 9.93 -1.71
N SER A 54 -11.27 9.92 -1.71
CA SER A 54 -10.44 8.79 -2.10
C SER A 54 -9.71 8.21 -0.89
N ILE A 55 -9.41 6.94 -0.92
CA ILE A 55 -8.51 6.29 0.04
C ILE A 55 -7.41 5.54 -0.70
N SER A 56 -6.17 5.69 -0.24
CA SER A 56 -5.02 4.88 -0.65
C SER A 56 -4.74 3.83 0.41
N THR A 57 -4.66 2.56 0.02
CA THR A 57 -4.49 1.47 0.98
C THR A 57 -3.58 0.37 0.45
N PRO A 58 -2.87 -0.37 1.33
CA PRO A 58 -2.30 -1.64 0.95
C PRO A 58 -3.38 -2.63 0.51
N TYR A 59 -2.93 -3.77 -0.02
CA TYR A 59 -3.80 -4.84 -0.47
C TYR A 59 -4.66 -5.45 0.65
N VAL A 60 -5.87 -5.81 0.29
CA VAL A 60 -6.77 -6.64 1.09
C VAL A 60 -7.25 -7.81 0.23
N TYR A 61 -7.42 -8.97 0.82
CA TYR A 61 -8.00 -10.13 0.15
C TYR A 61 -9.42 -10.40 0.63
N ASP A 62 -10.12 -11.28 -0.05
CA ASP A 62 -11.42 -11.77 0.45
C ASP A 62 -11.20 -12.42 1.83
N PRO A 63 -11.88 -11.93 2.88
CA PRO A 63 -11.77 -12.49 4.22
C PRO A 63 -12.07 -14.00 4.30
N LYS A 64 -12.87 -14.52 3.35
CA LYS A 64 -13.18 -15.96 3.26
C LYS A 64 -11.96 -16.82 2.91
N GLU A 65 -10.97 -16.24 2.25
CA GLU A 65 -9.77 -16.97 1.84
C GLU A 65 -8.76 -17.19 2.98
N LYS A 66 -9.01 -16.66 4.17
CA LYS A 66 -8.14 -16.77 5.37
C LYS A 66 -6.69 -16.40 5.12
N GLN A 67 -6.42 -15.51 4.16
CA GLN A 67 -5.09 -15.05 3.82
C GLN A 67 -4.72 -13.77 4.57
N LYS A 68 -3.42 -13.53 4.71
CA LYS A 68 -2.92 -12.29 5.30
C LYS A 68 -3.19 -11.12 4.37
N GLY A 69 -3.82 -10.06 4.88
CA GLY A 69 -4.06 -8.80 4.19
C GLY A 69 -4.28 -7.71 5.23
N TYR A 70 -4.38 -6.48 4.78
CA TYR A 70 -4.55 -5.33 5.68
C TYR A 70 -6.03 -5.07 5.96
N PHE A 71 -6.70 -6.00 6.65
CA PHE A 71 -8.14 -5.97 6.92
C PHE A 71 -8.60 -4.75 7.73
N VAL A 72 -7.68 -4.05 8.38
CA VAL A 72 -7.98 -2.83 9.14
C VAL A 72 -8.63 -1.74 8.28
N TYR A 73 -8.40 -1.74 6.97
CA TYR A 73 -9.01 -0.78 6.04
C TYR A 73 -10.48 -1.05 5.73
N ALA A 74 -10.99 -2.22 6.13
CA ALA A 74 -12.43 -2.56 6.10
C ALA A 74 -13.13 -2.15 4.79
N TRP A 75 -12.56 -2.52 3.63
CA TRP A 75 -13.03 -2.05 2.32
C TRP A 75 -14.52 -2.21 2.10
N ALA A 76 -15.10 -3.36 2.51
CA ALA A 76 -16.54 -3.61 2.37
C ALA A 76 -17.38 -2.59 3.15
N ASP A 77 -16.93 -2.19 4.36
CA ASP A 77 -17.66 -1.27 5.22
C ASP A 77 -17.58 0.19 4.78
N VAL A 78 -16.55 0.55 4.01
CA VAL A 78 -16.34 1.92 3.50
C VAL A 78 -16.69 2.10 2.02
N ALA A 79 -16.95 1.02 1.29
CA ALA A 79 -17.18 1.01 -0.17
C ALA A 79 -18.24 2.02 -0.65
N SER A 80 -19.35 2.18 0.10
CA SER A 80 -20.41 3.15 -0.22
C SER A 80 -20.04 4.59 0.10
N SER A 81 -19.04 4.79 0.97
CA SER A 81 -18.63 6.10 1.47
C SER A 81 -17.51 6.74 0.68
N ILE A 82 -16.80 5.97 -0.14
CA ILE A 82 -15.68 6.46 -0.95
C ILE A 82 -16.05 6.57 -2.42
N ASP A 83 -15.40 7.48 -3.12
CA ASP A 83 -15.52 7.65 -4.56
C ASP A 83 -14.40 6.91 -5.31
N ARG A 84 -13.23 6.74 -4.67
CA ARG A 84 -12.10 6.01 -5.24
C ARG A 84 -11.40 5.17 -4.18
N LEU A 85 -11.11 3.93 -4.51
CA LEU A 85 -10.19 3.06 -3.81
C LEU A 85 -8.90 2.97 -4.65
N ARG A 86 -7.78 3.42 -4.10
CA ARG A 86 -6.46 3.31 -4.70
C ARG A 86 -5.69 2.22 -3.98
N ILE A 87 -5.38 1.14 -4.67
CA ILE A 87 -4.70 0.00 -4.07
C ILE A 87 -3.20 0.11 -4.38
N MET A 88 -2.38 0.13 -3.35
CA MET A 88 -0.92 0.12 -3.47
C MET A 88 -0.43 -1.28 -3.87
N THR A 89 -0.51 -1.60 -5.16
CA THR A 89 -0.10 -2.88 -5.74
C THR A 89 1.38 -2.87 -6.14
N TYR A 90 2.23 -2.40 -5.23
CA TYR A 90 3.68 -2.32 -5.36
C TYR A 90 4.36 -2.64 -4.02
N ASP A 91 5.68 -2.70 -4.02
CA ASP A 91 6.48 -3.07 -2.84
C ASP A 91 6.17 -4.46 -2.27
N TYR A 92 5.78 -5.41 -3.14
CA TYR A 92 5.57 -6.80 -2.74
C TYR A 92 6.86 -7.41 -2.18
N SER A 93 7.99 -7.21 -2.85
CA SER A 93 9.32 -7.67 -2.42
C SER A 93 10.15 -6.47 -1.96
N VAL A 94 10.37 -6.36 -0.64
CA VAL A 94 11.18 -5.29 -0.03
C VAL A 94 12.48 -5.84 0.56
N ALA A 95 12.39 -6.84 1.43
CA ALA A 95 13.53 -7.36 2.18
C ALA A 95 14.39 -8.36 1.40
N LYS A 96 13.87 -8.95 0.35
CA LYS A 96 14.54 -9.98 -0.46
C LYS A 96 14.28 -9.72 -1.93
N PRO A 97 15.22 -10.14 -2.85
CA PRO A 97 14.99 -10.06 -4.28
C PRO A 97 13.70 -10.72 -4.72
N GLY A 98 12.96 -10.03 -5.58
CA GLY A 98 11.68 -10.50 -6.10
C GLY A 98 10.94 -9.42 -6.89
N PRO A 99 9.75 -9.71 -7.43
CA PRO A 99 8.97 -8.74 -8.18
C PRO A 99 8.45 -7.61 -7.27
N ILE A 100 8.33 -6.42 -7.81
CA ILE A 100 7.78 -5.25 -7.09
C ILE A 100 6.26 -5.33 -6.98
N GLY A 101 5.58 -5.79 -8.02
CA GLY A 101 4.13 -5.96 -8.06
C GLY A 101 3.74 -7.16 -8.93
N PRO A 102 3.73 -8.41 -8.39
CA PRO A 102 3.37 -9.60 -9.16
C PRO A 102 1.93 -9.50 -9.69
N ILE A 103 1.70 -9.81 -10.96
CA ILE A 103 0.36 -9.76 -11.58
C ILE A 103 -0.64 -10.61 -10.81
N SER A 104 -0.29 -11.85 -10.46
CA SER A 104 -1.18 -12.74 -9.71
C SER A 104 -1.61 -12.21 -8.35
N TRP A 105 -0.73 -11.48 -7.68
CA TRP A 105 -1.03 -10.80 -6.42
C TRP A 105 -1.95 -9.59 -6.65
N THR A 106 -1.66 -8.78 -7.67
CA THR A 106 -2.48 -7.63 -8.07
C THR A 106 -3.88 -8.08 -8.49
N GLU A 107 -3.99 -9.11 -9.33
CA GLU A 107 -5.28 -9.67 -9.74
C GLU A 107 -6.13 -10.15 -8.56
N LYS A 108 -5.48 -10.77 -7.58
CA LYS A 108 -6.16 -11.32 -6.42
C LYS A 108 -6.81 -10.24 -5.57
N THR A 109 -6.07 -9.18 -5.26
CA THR A 109 -6.61 -8.05 -4.50
C THR A 109 -7.66 -7.28 -5.32
N LEU A 110 -7.45 -7.15 -6.63
CA LEU A 110 -8.41 -6.51 -7.54
C LEU A 110 -9.74 -7.28 -7.60
N LYS A 111 -9.70 -8.61 -7.70
CA LYS A 111 -10.91 -9.46 -7.70
C LYS A 111 -11.75 -9.21 -6.46
N TYR A 112 -11.14 -9.12 -5.30
CA TYR A 112 -11.87 -8.78 -4.07
C TYR A 112 -12.46 -7.37 -4.13
N ALA A 113 -11.68 -6.36 -4.51
CA ALA A 113 -12.15 -4.99 -4.59
C ALA A 113 -13.39 -4.84 -5.50
N VAL A 114 -13.36 -5.41 -6.71
CA VAL A 114 -14.48 -5.33 -7.64
C VAL A 114 -15.66 -6.22 -7.29
N SER A 115 -15.51 -7.14 -6.33
CA SER A 115 -16.62 -7.93 -5.80
C SER A 115 -17.48 -7.15 -4.80
N ILE A 116 -16.93 -6.08 -4.22
CA ILE A 116 -17.59 -5.30 -3.15
C ILE A 116 -17.91 -3.86 -3.55
N MET A 117 -17.36 -3.38 -4.66
CA MET A 117 -17.66 -2.04 -5.17
C MET A 117 -17.58 -1.99 -6.70
N SER A 118 -18.13 -0.91 -7.29
CA SER A 118 -18.06 -0.70 -8.74
C SER A 118 -16.62 -0.64 -9.23
N PRO A 119 -16.28 -1.33 -10.34
CA PRO A 119 -14.94 -1.25 -10.95
C PRO A 119 -14.50 0.18 -11.27
N SER A 120 -15.43 1.09 -11.56
CA SER A 120 -15.13 2.51 -11.82
C SER A 120 -14.53 3.25 -10.62
N LYS A 121 -14.67 2.70 -9.42
CA LYS A 121 -14.09 3.26 -8.19
C LYS A 121 -12.71 2.68 -7.87
N VAL A 122 -12.28 1.62 -8.53
CA VAL A 122 -11.07 0.86 -8.18
C VAL A 122 -9.91 1.25 -9.08
N PHE A 123 -8.81 1.68 -8.46
CA PHE A 123 -7.57 2.07 -9.12
C PHE A 123 -6.43 1.24 -8.54
N ILE A 124 -5.56 0.71 -9.40
CA ILE A 124 -4.34 0.01 -9.00
C ILE A 124 -3.13 0.91 -9.17
N GLY A 125 -2.24 0.90 -8.19
CA GLY A 125 -0.95 1.58 -8.27
C GLY A 125 0.05 0.72 -9.03
N LEU A 126 0.69 1.28 -10.05
CA LEU A 126 1.77 0.62 -10.79
C LEU A 126 3.12 1.22 -10.39
N PRO A 127 4.12 0.39 -10.03
CA PRO A 127 5.44 0.89 -9.71
C PRO A 127 6.15 1.40 -10.97
N GLY A 128 6.55 2.68 -10.97
CA GLY A 128 7.45 3.25 -11.97
C GLY A 128 8.93 3.10 -11.61
N TYR A 129 9.27 2.14 -10.73
CA TYR A 129 10.60 1.94 -10.16
C TYR A 129 10.92 0.45 -9.98
N GLY A 130 12.20 0.17 -9.76
CA GLY A 130 12.68 -1.16 -9.34
C GLY A 130 13.43 -1.06 -8.01
N ARG A 131 13.89 -2.19 -7.51
CA ARG A 131 14.74 -2.31 -6.32
C ARG A 131 15.97 -3.13 -6.63
N ASP A 132 17.09 -2.73 -6.06
CA ASP A 132 18.34 -3.47 -6.09
C ASP A 132 18.60 -4.08 -4.74
N TRP A 133 18.99 -5.36 -4.72
CA TRP A 133 19.37 -6.04 -3.50
C TRP A 133 20.81 -6.50 -3.58
N ILE A 134 21.56 -6.25 -2.51
CA ILE A 134 22.89 -6.80 -2.36
C ILE A 134 22.74 -8.25 -1.91
N THR A 135 23.08 -9.19 -2.78
CA THR A 135 22.91 -10.63 -2.52
C THR A 135 24.13 -11.28 -1.91
N SER A 136 25.33 -10.72 -2.12
CA SER A 136 26.55 -11.17 -1.46
C SER A 136 27.57 -10.06 -1.34
N VAL A 137 28.39 -10.14 -0.32
CA VAL A 137 29.53 -9.23 -0.10
C VAL A 137 30.77 -10.08 0.12
N GLN A 138 31.82 -9.87 -0.68
CA GLN A 138 33.13 -10.52 -0.54
C GLN A 138 34.22 -9.44 -0.54
N GLY A 139 35.16 -9.49 0.43
CA GLY A 139 36.23 -8.49 0.55
C GLY A 139 35.98 -7.44 1.63
N LYS A 140 36.81 -6.42 1.67
CA LYS A 140 36.65 -5.30 2.61
C LYS A 140 35.60 -4.32 2.08
N CYS A 141 34.64 -3.98 2.90
CA CYS A 141 33.69 -2.92 2.56
C CYS A 141 34.45 -1.60 2.34
N PRO A 142 34.20 -0.91 1.24
CA PRO A 142 34.72 0.44 1.04
C PRO A 142 34.18 1.39 2.11
N VAL A 143 34.92 2.44 2.41
CA VAL A 143 34.59 3.42 3.47
C VAL A 143 33.21 4.07 3.24
N ASN A 144 32.82 4.21 1.98
CA ASN A 144 31.57 4.77 1.53
C ASN A 144 30.47 3.72 1.26
N ALA A 145 30.64 2.50 1.71
CA ALA A 145 29.61 1.47 1.56
C ALA A 145 28.27 1.89 2.21
N PRO A 146 27.13 1.53 1.60
CA PRO A 146 25.81 1.80 2.19
C PRO A 146 25.70 1.29 3.64
N PRO A 147 24.91 1.95 4.49
CA PRO A 147 24.84 1.64 5.92
C PRO A 147 24.55 0.16 6.27
N GLY A 148 23.76 -0.53 5.44
CA GLY A 148 23.44 -1.95 5.62
C GLY A 148 24.61 -2.92 5.41
N LEU A 149 25.76 -2.45 4.90
CA LEU A 149 26.97 -3.24 4.67
C LEU A 149 28.06 -3.01 5.72
N LYS A 150 27.86 -2.07 6.62
CA LYS A 150 28.80 -1.75 7.70
C LYS A 150 28.66 -2.78 8.81
N GLY A 151 29.34 -3.89 8.69
CA GLY A 151 29.33 -4.86 9.80
C GLY A 151 29.95 -6.20 9.42
N GLY A 152 31.26 -6.28 9.38
CA GLY A 152 31.99 -7.55 9.43
C GLY A 152 32.20 -8.30 8.13
N ALA A 153 31.86 -7.77 6.99
CA ALA A 153 32.21 -8.37 5.71
C ALA A 153 33.71 -8.22 5.42
N LYS A 154 34.39 -9.35 5.23
CA LYS A 154 35.83 -9.39 4.96
C LYS A 154 36.19 -9.03 3.50
N ALA A 155 35.24 -9.11 2.55
CA ALA A 155 35.45 -8.72 1.15
C ALA A 155 34.11 -8.43 0.43
N ALA A 156 34.08 -7.43 -0.45
CA ALA A 156 32.85 -7.01 -1.13
C ALA A 156 32.93 -7.26 -2.63
N THR A 157 32.15 -8.19 -3.15
CA THR A 157 31.71 -8.22 -4.55
C THR A 157 30.23 -7.93 -4.54
N PHE A 158 29.83 -6.77 -5.08
CA PHE A 158 28.42 -6.45 -5.18
C PHE A 158 27.83 -7.26 -6.34
N LYS A 159 27.01 -8.26 -6.03
CA LYS A 159 26.05 -8.79 -6.98
C LYS A 159 24.71 -8.15 -6.67
N THR A 160 24.32 -7.20 -7.47
CA THR A 160 22.96 -6.66 -7.45
C THR A 160 22.09 -7.59 -8.30
N SER A 161 21.02 -8.11 -7.73
CA SER A 161 19.93 -8.66 -8.51
C SER A 161 18.89 -7.55 -8.66
N TYR A 162 18.58 -7.19 -9.86
CA TYR A 162 17.45 -6.32 -10.13
C TYR A 162 16.16 -7.07 -9.84
N ALA A 163 15.19 -6.41 -9.20
CA ALA A 163 13.83 -6.89 -9.22
C ALA A 163 13.47 -7.04 -10.70
N ASP A 164 13.10 -8.24 -11.10
CA ASP A 164 12.81 -8.51 -12.49
C ASP A 164 11.55 -7.73 -12.88
N THR A 165 11.77 -6.58 -13.49
CA THR A 165 10.70 -5.77 -14.10
C THR A 165 10.03 -6.49 -15.29
N LYS A 166 10.57 -7.66 -15.70
CA LYS A 166 9.96 -8.50 -16.73
C LYS A 166 8.79 -9.35 -16.20
N ALA A 167 8.52 -9.31 -14.91
CA ALA A 167 7.37 -9.98 -14.29
C ALA A 167 6.16 -9.05 -14.14
N ALA A 168 6.13 -7.97 -14.88
CA ALA A 168 4.96 -7.10 -14.98
C ALA A 168 4.05 -7.56 -16.12
#